data_df1d35b6d0dc995884f0cf3edf3210dc
#
_entry.id   df1d35b6d0dc995884f0cf3edf3210dc
#
_cell.length_a   1.000
_cell.length_b   1.000
_cell.length_c   1.000
_cell.angle_alpha   90.00
_cell.angle_beta   90.00
_cell.angle_gamma   90.00
#
_symmetry.space_group_name_H-M   'P 1'
#
loop_
_entity.id
_entity.type
_entity.pdbx_description
1 polymer ?
#
loop_
_entity_poly.entity_id
_entity_poly.type
_entity_poly.pdbx_seq_one_letter_code
_entity_poly.pdbx_strand_id
1 'polypeptide(L)'
;MRIHVLIENSACSPDLTAEHGLSLYIETAGQRILFDAGQSAAFADNAEAMGVDLSAVDLAILSHGHYDHGGGLMRFLELNDHAPVYVSRHAFGGYYNASGKYIGLAPELAGHPRLIAAKGVMDIGEGLTLHSCEGLHMYTPLDSAGLTRSEGEAYLPDDFRHEQYLLIRDGEKTVLISGCSHRGILNIAAAFEPDVLVGGFHFMKLDPALDDDRERLERAADALLGHKAVYYTGHCTGEAPYALLKARMGGRLMPLSTGMTIEL
;
A
#
# COMPACT_ATOMS: atom_id res chain seq x y z
N MET A 1 2.64 -18.74 2.53
CA MET A 1 3.14 -17.35 2.48
C MET A 1 2.99 -16.70 3.84
N ARG A 2 3.91 -15.79 4.19
CA ARG A 2 3.90 -15.06 5.46
C ARG A 2 4.09 -13.56 5.20
N ILE A 3 3.33 -12.70 5.89
CA ILE A 3 3.47 -11.24 5.80
C ILE A 3 3.66 -10.68 7.20
N HIS A 4 4.77 -9.98 7.43
CA HIS A 4 5.04 -9.24 8.66
C HIS A 4 4.75 -7.75 8.41
N VAL A 5 3.94 -7.14 9.28
CA VAL A 5 3.65 -5.71 9.24
C VAL A 5 4.74 -4.97 10.01
N LEU A 6 5.67 -4.34 9.29
CA LEU A 6 6.79 -3.62 9.88
C LEU A 6 6.39 -2.21 10.33
N ILE A 7 5.50 -1.56 9.58
CA ILE A 7 4.93 -0.23 9.92
C ILE A 7 3.45 -0.20 9.57
N GLU A 8 2.70 0.34 10.50
CA GLU A 8 1.29 0.72 10.40
C GLU A 8 1.02 1.84 11.42
N ASN A 9 -0.14 2.52 11.33
CA ASN A 9 -0.53 3.63 12.22
C ASN A 9 -0.73 3.20 13.69
N SER A 10 -0.86 1.92 13.94
CA SER A 10 -0.98 1.28 15.25
C SER A 10 0.08 0.21 15.45
N ALA A 11 0.37 -0.17 16.69
CA ALA A 11 1.28 -1.27 17.01
C ALA A 11 0.64 -2.25 18.00
N CYS A 12 0.91 -3.54 17.81
CA CYS A 12 0.42 -4.60 18.71
C CYS A 12 1.30 -4.79 19.96
N SER A 13 2.47 -4.12 20.04
CA SER A 13 3.38 -4.12 21.18
C SER A 13 3.90 -2.72 21.46
N PRO A 14 4.09 -2.33 22.73
CA PRO A 14 4.71 -1.06 23.10
C PRO A 14 6.20 -0.96 22.73
N ASP A 15 6.84 -2.09 22.44
CA ASP A 15 8.24 -2.16 22.03
C ASP A 15 8.44 -1.85 20.54
N LEU A 16 7.35 -1.70 19.78
CA LEU A 16 7.37 -1.40 18.35
C LEU A 16 6.85 0.02 18.08
N THR A 17 7.47 0.67 17.13
CA THR A 17 7.08 2.01 16.72
C THR A 17 5.93 1.96 15.71
N ALA A 18 4.81 2.61 16.03
CA ALA A 18 3.77 2.94 15.07
C ALA A 18 4.03 4.31 14.48
N GLU A 19 3.84 4.47 13.17
CA GLU A 19 3.86 5.77 12.50
C GLU A 19 2.86 5.81 11.35
N HIS A 20 2.51 7.01 10.90
CA HIS A 20 1.68 7.13 9.70
C HIS A 20 2.44 6.64 8.48
N GLY A 21 2.03 5.48 7.95
CA GLY A 21 2.70 4.83 6.84
C GLY A 21 2.37 3.35 6.76
N LEU A 22 2.94 2.68 5.77
CA LEU A 22 2.85 1.24 5.59
C LEU A 22 4.22 0.68 5.22
N SER A 23 4.58 -0.45 5.82
CA SER A 23 5.69 -1.29 5.38
C SER A 23 5.39 -2.74 5.69
N LEU A 24 5.54 -3.61 4.70
CA LEU A 24 5.28 -5.04 4.80
C LEU A 24 6.53 -5.82 4.37
N TYR A 25 6.91 -6.81 5.16
CA TYR A 25 7.89 -7.80 4.75
C TYR A 25 7.17 -9.11 4.44
N ILE A 26 7.40 -9.65 3.24
CA ILE A 26 6.64 -10.77 2.69
C ILE A 26 7.60 -11.91 2.34
N GLU A 27 7.28 -13.12 2.83
CA GLU A 27 7.97 -14.37 2.49
C GLU A 27 7.05 -15.24 1.64
N THR A 28 7.43 -15.51 0.40
CA THR A 28 6.67 -16.36 -0.52
C THR A 28 7.57 -17.03 -1.55
N ALA A 29 7.27 -18.28 -1.96
CA ALA A 29 7.95 -19.01 -3.03
C ALA A 29 9.49 -18.93 -2.98
N GLY A 30 10.07 -18.88 -1.79
CA GLY A 30 11.52 -18.73 -1.59
C GLY A 30 12.06 -17.33 -1.80
N GLN A 31 11.20 -16.33 -1.98
CA GLN A 31 11.56 -14.91 -2.11
C GLN A 31 11.13 -14.10 -0.89
N ARG A 32 11.92 -13.09 -0.55
CA ARG A 32 11.73 -12.12 0.52
C ARG A 32 11.53 -10.75 -0.11
N ILE A 33 10.39 -10.15 0.15
CA ILE A 33 9.96 -8.92 -0.51
C ILE A 33 9.74 -7.85 0.55
N LEU A 34 10.28 -6.65 0.34
CA LEU A 34 9.86 -5.46 1.07
C LEU A 34 8.83 -4.72 0.21
N PHE A 35 7.61 -4.56 0.70
CA PHE A 35 6.57 -3.75 0.07
C PHE A 35 6.34 -2.51 0.92
N ASP A 36 6.70 -1.33 0.39
CA ASP A 36 6.78 -0.05 1.07
C ASP A 36 7.76 -0.02 2.26
N ALA A 37 8.17 1.16 2.68
CA ALA A 37 9.19 1.36 3.71
C ALA A 37 8.79 2.40 4.78
N GLY A 38 7.48 2.73 4.88
CA GLY A 38 7.00 3.75 5.82
C GLY A 38 7.52 5.15 5.51
N GLN A 39 7.32 6.08 6.45
CA GLN A 39 7.75 7.46 6.29
C GLN A 39 9.17 7.73 6.81
N SER A 40 9.74 6.85 7.63
CA SER A 40 11.02 7.03 8.31
C SER A 40 11.85 5.74 8.35
N ALA A 41 12.93 5.73 9.14
CA ALA A 41 13.73 4.53 9.38
C ALA A 41 13.06 3.54 10.37
N ALA A 42 11.94 3.88 10.98
CA ALA A 42 11.29 3.08 12.02
C ALA A 42 10.92 1.66 11.56
N PHE A 43 10.61 1.46 10.27
CA PHE A 43 10.37 0.11 9.73
C PHE A 43 11.59 -0.81 9.91
N ALA A 44 12.80 -0.26 9.82
CA ALA A 44 14.03 -1.03 9.97
C ALA A 44 14.31 -1.38 11.43
N ASP A 45 14.06 -0.46 12.35
CA ASP A 45 14.18 -0.70 13.79
C ASP A 45 13.15 -1.77 14.24
N ASN A 46 11.92 -1.69 13.73
CA ASN A 46 10.89 -2.70 13.97
C ASN A 46 11.27 -4.06 13.35
N ALA A 47 11.83 -4.08 12.14
CA ALA A 47 12.31 -5.31 11.51
C ALA A 47 13.36 -6.01 12.40
N GLU A 48 14.35 -5.26 12.92
CA GLU A 48 15.35 -5.79 13.85
C GLU A 48 14.69 -6.35 15.12
N ALA A 49 13.77 -5.60 15.74
CA ALA A 49 13.05 -6.03 16.92
C ALA A 49 12.19 -7.29 16.70
N MET A 50 11.67 -7.47 15.47
CA MET A 50 10.89 -8.64 15.06
C MET A 50 11.75 -9.80 14.54
N GLY A 51 13.09 -9.65 14.46
CA GLY A 51 14.00 -10.66 13.94
C GLY A 51 13.93 -10.82 12.41
N VAL A 52 13.48 -9.79 11.69
CA VAL A 52 13.44 -9.75 10.23
C VAL A 52 14.74 -9.17 9.69
N ASP A 53 15.42 -9.93 8.84
CA ASP A 53 16.66 -9.51 8.19
C ASP A 53 16.40 -8.79 6.86
N LEU A 54 16.46 -7.46 6.89
CA LEU A 54 16.28 -6.63 5.70
C LEU A 54 17.43 -6.74 4.69
N SER A 55 18.62 -7.17 5.13
CA SER A 55 19.75 -7.41 4.23
C SER A 55 19.53 -8.62 3.32
N ALA A 56 18.64 -9.51 3.72
CA ALA A 56 18.27 -10.71 2.99
C ALA A 56 17.06 -10.54 2.06
N VAL A 57 16.50 -9.33 1.93
CA VAL A 57 15.43 -9.02 0.98
C VAL A 57 15.93 -9.18 -0.44
N ASP A 58 15.20 -9.91 -1.28
CA ASP A 58 15.55 -10.20 -2.66
C ASP A 58 15.09 -9.11 -3.63
N LEU A 59 13.97 -8.43 -3.33
CA LEU A 59 13.45 -7.30 -4.09
C LEU A 59 12.57 -6.40 -3.21
N ALA A 60 12.48 -5.12 -3.55
CA ALA A 60 11.56 -4.18 -2.92
C ALA A 60 10.61 -3.55 -3.94
N ILE A 61 9.43 -3.17 -3.48
CA ILE A 61 8.38 -2.55 -4.28
C ILE A 61 7.87 -1.32 -3.53
N LEU A 62 7.75 -0.21 -4.21
CA LEU A 62 7.06 0.97 -3.72
C LEU A 62 5.68 1.03 -4.35
N SER A 63 4.63 1.01 -3.55
CA SER A 63 3.24 1.02 -4.03
C SER A 63 2.87 2.27 -4.81
N HIS A 64 3.35 3.43 -4.36
CA HIS A 64 3.10 4.73 -5.00
C HIS A 64 4.06 5.82 -4.49
N GLY A 65 4.02 6.99 -5.11
CA GLY A 65 5.01 8.05 -4.90
C GLY A 65 4.76 8.97 -3.70
N HIS A 66 4.20 8.49 -2.57
CA HIS A 66 4.03 9.29 -1.36
C HIS A 66 5.09 8.96 -0.29
N TYR A 67 5.44 9.98 0.52
CA TYR A 67 6.53 9.90 1.50
C TYR A 67 6.27 8.88 2.62
N ASP A 68 5.02 8.68 3.00
CA ASP A 68 4.59 7.75 4.05
C ASP A 68 4.65 6.26 3.63
N HIS A 69 5.04 6.00 2.37
CA HIS A 69 5.36 4.67 1.84
C HIS A 69 6.82 4.54 1.39
N GLY A 70 7.43 5.63 0.93
CA GLY A 70 8.79 5.60 0.38
C GLY A 70 9.82 6.36 1.19
N GLY A 71 9.47 6.99 2.32
CA GLY A 71 10.39 7.79 3.14
C GLY A 71 11.53 6.98 3.74
N GLY A 72 11.28 5.71 4.07
CA GLY A 72 12.31 4.80 4.58
C GLY A 72 13.21 4.17 3.50
N LEU A 73 12.96 4.37 2.21
CA LEU A 73 13.70 3.69 1.13
C LEU A 73 15.21 3.97 1.16
N MET A 74 15.65 5.17 1.52
CA MET A 74 17.09 5.44 1.67
C MET A 74 17.71 4.53 2.72
N ARG A 75 17.03 4.34 3.86
CA ARG A 75 17.49 3.44 4.91
C ARG A 75 17.53 1.99 4.44
N PHE A 76 16.54 1.54 3.67
CA PHE A 76 16.56 0.21 3.05
C PHE A 76 17.77 0.04 2.12
N LEU A 77 18.04 1.02 1.27
CA LEU A 77 19.16 1.00 0.32
C LEU A 77 20.54 0.94 0.99
N GLU A 78 20.66 1.46 2.23
CA GLU A 78 21.87 1.34 3.07
C GLU A 78 22.01 -0.05 3.69
N LEU A 79 20.90 -0.66 4.13
CA LEU A 79 20.90 -1.96 4.82
C LEU A 79 21.01 -3.14 3.86
N ASN A 80 20.51 -2.98 2.65
CA ASN A 80 20.51 -3.98 1.59
C ASN A 80 21.30 -3.44 0.40
N ASP A 81 22.30 -4.18 -0.09
CA ASP A 81 23.20 -3.70 -1.14
C ASP A 81 22.90 -4.25 -2.55
N HIS A 82 21.93 -5.16 -2.68
CA HIS A 82 21.70 -5.91 -3.93
C HIS A 82 20.27 -5.86 -4.46
N ALA A 83 19.25 -5.79 -3.61
CA ALA A 83 17.85 -5.90 -4.03
C ALA A 83 17.44 -4.76 -4.98
N PRO A 84 16.85 -5.05 -6.14
CA PRO A 84 16.22 -4.03 -6.96
C PRO A 84 14.99 -3.46 -6.24
N VAL A 85 14.69 -2.18 -6.50
CA VAL A 85 13.51 -1.48 -5.97
C VAL A 85 12.61 -1.09 -7.14
N TYR A 86 11.47 -1.74 -7.27
CA TYR A 86 10.50 -1.43 -8.32
C TYR A 86 9.63 -0.25 -7.91
N VAL A 87 9.68 0.82 -8.69
CA VAL A 87 8.89 2.04 -8.48
C VAL A 87 8.08 2.36 -9.73
N SER A 88 6.90 2.96 -9.58
CA SER A 88 6.19 3.45 -10.75
C SER A 88 7.05 4.46 -11.51
N ARG A 89 6.99 4.45 -12.84
CA ARG A 89 7.66 5.47 -13.68
C ARG A 89 7.20 6.89 -13.35
N HIS A 90 6.09 7.05 -12.65
CA HIS A 90 5.53 8.31 -12.19
C HIS A 90 5.77 8.59 -10.70
N ALA A 91 6.53 7.73 -9.99
CA ALA A 91 6.72 7.85 -8.53
C ALA A 91 7.32 9.19 -8.08
N PHE A 92 8.17 9.82 -8.91
CA PHE A 92 8.86 11.07 -8.60
C PHE A 92 8.15 12.32 -9.15
N GLY A 93 6.83 12.31 -9.21
CA GLY A 93 6.02 13.48 -9.52
C GLY A 93 5.97 14.50 -8.38
N GLY A 94 5.50 15.70 -8.67
CA GLY A 94 5.16 16.68 -7.62
C GLY A 94 3.78 16.38 -7.06
N TYR A 95 3.71 15.74 -5.88
CA TYR A 95 2.47 15.38 -5.22
C TYR A 95 2.26 16.21 -3.97
N TYR A 96 1.03 16.69 -3.75
CA TYR A 96 0.68 17.63 -2.69
C TYR A 96 -0.63 17.24 -2.03
N ASN A 97 -0.73 17.50 -0.73
CA ASN A 97 -1.98 17.33 0.00
C ASN A 97 -2.91 18.55 -0.19
N ALA A 98 -4.12 18.47 0.35
CA ALA A 98 -5.13 19.53 0.24
C ALA A 98 -4.71 20.90 0.81
N SER A 99 -3.69 20.94 1.69
CA SER A 99 -3.11 22.19 2.21
C SER A 99 -1.94 22.72 1.37
N GLY A 100 -1.60 22.05 0.26
CA GLY A 100 -0.47 22.42 -0.59
C GLY A 100 0.90 22.00 -0.07
N LYS A 101 0.95 21.14 0.97
CA LYS A 101 2.22 20.56 1.45
C LYS A 101 2.65 19.46 0.47
N TYR A 102 3.92 19.48 0.08
CA TYR A 102 4.54 18.40 -0.69
C TYR A 102 4.50 17.08 0.10
N ILE A 103 4.02 16.03 -0.55
CA ILE A 103 3.91 14.67 0.01
C ILE A 103 4.57 13.61 -0.88
N GLY A 104 5.34 14.03 -1.88
CA GLY A 104 6.09 13.12 -2.75
C GLY A 104 7.33 12.54 -2.09
N LEU A 105 8.09 11.80 -2.87
CA LEU A 105 9.34 11.16 -2.45
C LEU A 105 10.48 12.17 -2.33
N ALA A 106 11.52 11.81 -1.56
CA ALA A 106 12.76 12.55 -1.49
C ALA A 106 13.44 12.57 -2.87
N PRO A 107 13.79 13.75 -3.41
CA PRO A 107 14.38 13.86 -4.75
C PRO A 107 15.71 13.11 -4.91
N GLU A 108 16.44 12.90 -3.81
CA GLU A 108 17.71 12.17 -3.76
C GLU A 108 17.59 10.70 -4.17
N LEU A 109 16.39 10.13 -4.05
CA LEU A 109 16.10 8.78 -4.54
C LEU A 109 16.05 8.72 -6.07
N ALA A 110 15.69 9.82 -6.74
CA ALA A 110 15.53 9.84 -8.18
C ALA A 110 16.85 9.50 -8.88
N GLY A 111 16.81 8.51 -9.78
CA GLY A 111 18.00 8.07 -10.51
C GLY A 111 18.93 7.13 -9.73
N HIS A 112 18.57 6.69 -8.52
CA HIS A 112 19.36 5.67 -7.82
C HIS A 112 19.46 4.38 -8.66
N PRO A 113 20.67 3.78 -8.84
CA PRO A 113 20.91 2.71 -9.82
C PRO A 113 20.12 1.41 -9.57
N ARG A 114 19.64 1.18 -8.36
CA ARG A 114 18.78 0.02 -8.03
C ARG A 114 17.29 0.27 -8.22
N LEU A 115 16.86 1.50 -8.53
CA LEU A 115 15.47 1.78 -8.82
C LEU A 115 15.13 1.35 -10.25
N ILE A 116 14.11 0.51 -10.38
CA ILE A 116 13.61 0.04 -11.68
C ILE A 116 12.22 0.65 -11.90
N ALA A 117 12.11 1.46 -12.96
CA ALA A 117 10.84 2.08 -13.32
C ALA A 117 9.88 1.04 -13.91
N ALA A 118 8.81 0.75 -13.20
CA ALA A 118 7.78 -0.18 -13.63
C ALA A 118 6.71 0.50 -14.49
N LYS A 119 6.18 -0.26 -15.44
CA LYS A 119 5.08 0.16 -16.33
C LYS A 119 4.27 -1.06 -16.78
N GLY A 120 2.96 -0.86 -16.94
CA GLY A 120 2.07 -1.94 -17.42
C GLY A 120 2.06 -3.13 -16.46
N VAL A 121 2.19 -4.33 -17.02
CA VAL A 121 2.28 -5.58 -16.26
C VAL A 121 3.68 -6.13 -16.43
N MET A 122 4.34 -6.44 -15.31
CA MET A 122 5.70 -6.98 -15.28
C MET A 122 5.74 -8.26 -14.45
N ASP A 123 6.29 -9.32 -15.01
CA ASP A 123 6.72 -10.50 -14.25
C ASP A 123 8.04 -10.14 -13.55
N ILE A 124 8.06 -10.22 -12.22
CA ILE A 124 9.22 -9.82 -11.39
C ILE A 124 9.78 -10.98 -10.55
N GLY A 125 9.28 -12.19 -10.77
CA GLY A 125 9.72 -13.40 -10.10
C GLY A 125 8.67 -14.51 -10.17
N GLU A 126 9.02 -15.69 -9.67
CA GLU A 126 8.10 -16.83 -9.70
C GLU A 126 6.81 -16.52 -8.92
N GLY A 127 5.69 -16.52 -9.65
CA GLY A 127 4.38 -16.20 -9.08
C GLY A 127 4.17 -14.72 -8.73
N LEU A 128 5.10 -13.81 -9.07
CA LEU A 128 5.04 -12.40 -8.73
C LEU A 128 4.80 -11.54 -9.97
N THR A 129 3.68 -10.84 -9.99
CA THR A 129 3.35 -9.93 -11.09
C THR A 129 3.08 -8.53 -10.54
N LEU A 130 3.84 -7.53 -11.03
CA LEU A 130 3.64 -6.13 -10.70
C LEU A 130 2.77 -5.46 -11.75
N HIS A 131 1.68 -4.83 -11.32
CA HIS A 131 0.72 -4.17 -12.19
C HIS A 131 0.75 -2.66 -11.93
N SER A 132 1.06 -1.84 -12.94
CA SER A 132 0.78 -0.41 -12.83
C SER A 132 -0.73 -0.17 -12.91
N CYS A 133 -1.21 0.92 -12.31
CA CYS A 133 -2.63 1.30 -12.41
C CYS A 133 -3.04 1.76 -13.81
N GLU A 134 -2.10 1.90 -14.74
CA GLU A 134 -2.36 2.28 -16.12
C GLU A 134 -3.20 1.18 -16.81
N GLY A 135 -4.36 1.57 -17.33
CA GLY A 135 -5.28 0.63 -17.94
C GLY A 135 -6.23 -0.09 -16.96
N LEU A 136 -6.14 0.19 -15.66
CA LEU A 136 -7.13 -0.29 -14.70
C LEU A 136 -8.52 0.23 -15.08
N HIS A 137 -9.47 -0.68 -15.28
CA HIS A 137 -10.84 -0.29 -15.55
C HIS A 137 -11.48 0.34 -14.32
N MET A 138 -12.08 1.53 -14.50
CA MET A 138 -12.69 2.29 -13.42
C MET A 138 -14.19 2.03 -13.40
N TYR A 139 -14.65 1.17 -12.49
CA TYR A 139 -16.08 0.90 -12.25
C TYR A 139 -16.74 2.01 -11.43
N THR A 140 -15.97 2.67 -10.59
CA THR A 140 -16.39 3.83 -9.79
C THR A 140 -15.51 5.03 -10.12
N PRO A 141 -16.05 6.27 -10.08
CA PRO A 141 -15.26 7.47 -10.31
C PRO A 141 -14.06 7.58 -9.36
N LEU A 142 -12.98 8.16 -9.86
CA LEU A 142 -11.81 8.48 -9.06
C LEU A 142 -12.11 9.67 -8.14
N ASP A 143 -11.77 9.54 -6.88
CA ASP A 143 -11.81 10.61 -5.88
C ASP A 143 -10.38 10.94 -5.45
N SER A 144 -9.90 12.14 -5.81
CA SER A 144 -8.57 12.58 -5.41
C SER A 144 -8.48 12.90 -3.92
N ALA A 145 -9.58 12.94 -3.19
CA ALA A 145 -9.67 13.32 -1.78
C ALA A 145 -8.96 14.66 -1.46
N GLY A 146 -8.91 15.56 -2.45
CA GLY A 146 -8.22 16.84 -2.37
C GLY A 146 -6.70 16.77 -2.56
N LEU A 147 -6.15 15.61 -2.91
CA LEU A 147 -4.75 15.48 -3.31
C LEU A 147 -4.56 16.04 -4.71
N THR A 148 -3.39 16.66 -4.95
CA THR A 148 -3.06 17.26 -6.24
C THR A 148 -1.69 16.83 -6.72
N ARG A 149 -1.51 16.87 -8.03
CA ARG A 149 -0.20 16.72 -8.69
C ARG A 149 0.16 17.97 -9.47
N SER A 150 1.45 18.29 -9.55
CA SER A 150 1.92 19.38 -10.39
C SER A 150 2.15 18.90 -11.82
N GLU A 151 1.79 19.76 -12.77
CA GLU A 151 2.09 19.62 -14.20
C GLU A 151 2.55 20.98 -14.75
N GLY A 152 3.85 21.18 -14.87
CA GLY A 152 4.43 22.50 -15.04
C GLY A 152 4.13 23.41 -13.85
N GLU A 153 3.50 24.55 -14.09
CA GLU A 153 3.09 25.50 -13.05
C GLU A 153 1.66 25.22 -12.50
N ALA A 154 0.93 24.27 -13.09
CA ALA A 154 -0.43 23.96 -12.69
C ALA A 154 -0.51 22.87 -11.63
N TYR A 155 -1.48 22.98 -10.72
CA TYR A 155 -1.88 21.94 -9.79
C TYR A 155 -3.21 21.34 -10.24
N LEU A 156 -3.19 20.06 -10.56
CA LEU A 156 -4.38 19.31 -11.02
C LEU A 156 -4.77 18.29 -9.95
N PRO A 157 -6.04 17.88 -9.87
CA PRO A 157 -6.41 16.72 -9.05
C PRO A 157 -5.50 15.54 -9.36
N ASP A 158 -5.00 14.85 -8.33
CA ASP A 158 -4.15 13.69 -8.54
C ASP A 158 -4.98 12.55 -9.16
N ASP A 159 -4.48 12.02 -10.26
CA ASP A 159 -5.06 10.86 -10.95
C ASP A 159 -4.39 9.54 -10.50
N PHE A 160 -3.47 9.62 -9.54
CA PHE A 160 -2.75 8.49 -8.95
C PHE A 160 -2.11 7.55 -9.98
N ARG A 161 -1.63 8.09 -11.11
CA ARG A 161 -0.92 7.34 -12.14
C ARG A 161 0.36 6.68 -11.64
N HIS A 162 0.83 7.08 -10.45
CA HIS A 162 2.01 6.55 -9.77
C HIS A 162 1.71 5.32 -8.90
N GLU A 163 0.45 4.86 -8.81
CA GLU A 163 0.08 3.68 -8.04
C GLU A 163 0.32 2.38 -8.81
N GLN A 164 0.76 1.36 -8.11
CA GLN A 164 0.98 0.00 -8.63
C GLN A 164 0.67 -1.06 -7.57
N TYR A 165 0.41 -2.27 -8.02
CA TYR A 165 -0.08 -3.38 -7.21
C TYR A 165 0.79 -4.61 -7.41
N LEU A 166 1.08 -5.34 -6.31
CA LEU A 166 1.74 -6.63 -6.39
C LEU A 166 0.69 -7.74 -6.30
N LEU A 167 0.60 -8.55 -7.35
CA LEU A 167 -0.20 -9.79 -7.36
C LEU A 167 0.75 -10.97 -7.12
N ILE A 168 0.47 -11.75 -6.07
CA ILE A 168 1.23 -12.93 -5.68
C ILE A 168 0.34 -14.17 -5.91
N ARG A 169 0.88 -15.18 -6.60
CA ARG A 169 0.28 -16.50 -6.72
C ARG A 169 1.03 -17.46 -5.81
N ASP A 170 0.36 -17.91 -4.75
CA ASP A 170 0.90 -18.88 -3.79
C ASP A 170 0.05 -20.15 -3.82
N GLY A 171 0.49 -21.14 -4.59
CA GLY A 171 -0.32 -22.32 -4.94
C GLY A 171 -1.57 -21.93 -5.74
N GLU A 172 -2.76 -22.28 -5.22
CA GLU A 172 -4.04 -21.93 -5.82
C GLU A 172 -4.58 -20.57 -5.38
N LYS A 173 -3.92 -19.91 -4.39
CA LYS A 173 -4.37 -18.62 -3.87
C LYS A 173 -3.74 -17.46 -4.62
N THR A 174 -4.51 -16.39 -4.77
CA THR A 174 -4.05 -15.10 -5.28
C THR A 174 -4.13 -14.07 -4.16
N VAL A 175 -3.01 -13.40 -3.88
CA VAL A 175 -2.90 -12.34 -2.87
C VAL A 175 -2.51 -11.05 -3.56
N LEU A 176 -3.29 -10.00 -3.33
CA LEU A 176 -3.03 -8.66 -3.86
C LEU A 176 -2.55 -7.74 -2.73
N ILE A 177 -1.43 -7.05 -2.96
CA ILE A 177 -0.94 -5.99 -2.08
C ILE A 177 -1.10 -4.66 -2.80
N SER A 178 -1.81 -3.70 -2.18
CA SER A 178 -2.28 -2.48 -2.88
C SER A 178 -1.79 -1.14 -2.31
N GLY A 179 -1.02 -1.09 -1.23
CA GLY A 179 -0.67 0.19 -0.59
C GLY A 179 -1.91 0.93 -0.07
N CYS A 180 -2.15 2.15 -0.57
CA CYS A 180 -3.29 3.00 -0.16
C CYS A 180 -4.57 2.79 -0.96
N SER A 181 -4.52 2.14 -2.10
CA SER A 181 -5.67 1.96 -2.99
C SER A 181 -6.31 3.28 -3.47
N HIS A 182 -5.50 4.27 -3.81
CA HIS A 182 -5.97 5.58 -4.27
C HIS A 182 -6.84 5.52 -5.54
N ARG A 183 -6.61 4.52 -6.40
CA ARG A 183 -7.47 4.27 -7.58
C ARG A 183 -8.85 3.72 -7.22
N GLY A 184 -9.13 3.61 -5.92
CA GLY A 184 -10.37 3.12 -5.35
C GLY A 184 -10.37 1.62 -5.12
N ILE A 185 -10.54 1.23 -3.84
CA ILE A 185 -10.53 -0.18 -3.45
C ILE A 185 -11.55 -1.04 -4.21
N LEU A 186 -12.71 -0.48 -4.57
CA LEU A 186 -13.74 -1.18 -5.34
C LEU A 186 -13.28 -1.48 -6.78
N ASN A 187 -12.60 -0.52 -7.42
CA ASN A 187 -12.02 -0.71 -8.75
C ASN A 187 -10.95 -1.79 -8.73
N ILE A 188 -10.09 -1.77 -7.71
CA ILE A 188 -8.99 -2.71 -7.53
C ILE A 188 -9.51 -4.11 -7.25
N ALA A 189 -10.44 -4.27 -6.30
CA ALA A 189 -11.04 -5.56 -5.98
C ALA A 189 -11.74 -6.20 -7.19
N ALA A 190 -12.47 -5.40 -7.98
CA ALA A 190 -13.17 -5.87 -9.18
C ALA A 190 -12.21 -6.24 -10.33
N ALA A 191 -11.07 -5.54 -10.45
CA ALA A 191 -10.12 -5.80 -11.53
C ALA A 191 -9.27 -7.06 -11.29
N PHE A 192 -8.93 -7.35 -10.03
CA PHE A 192 -8.01 -8.45 -9.70
C PHE A 192 -8.71 -9.69 -9.13
N GLU A 193 -9.89 -9.56 -8.53
CA GLU A 193 -10.65 -10.63 -7.88
C GLU A 193 -9.78 -11.58 -7.02
N PRO A 194 -8.92 -11.06 -6.12
CA PRO A 194 -8.00 -11.88 -5.36
C PRO A 194 -8.71 -12.71 -4.29
N ASP A 195 -8.03 -13.73 -3.75
CA ASP A 195 -8.50 -14.47 -2.56
C ASP A 195 -8.23 -13.69 -1.27
N VAL A 196 -7.12 -12.93 -1.25
CA VAL A 196 -6.74 -12.04 -0.15
C VAL A 196 -6.29 -10.69 -0.71
N LEU A 197 -6.73 -9.60 -0.08
CA LEU A 197 -6.28 -8.25 -0.40
C LEU A 197 -5.72 -7.59 0.87
N VAL A 198 -4.48 -7.09 0.78
CA VAL A 198 -3.78 -6.41 1.87
C VAL A 198 -3.47 -4.97 1.44
N GLY A 199 -3.91 -4.00 2.24
CA GLY A 199 -3.64 -2.57 1.98
C GLY A 199 -4.72 -1.65 2.54
N GLY A 200 -4.47 -0.35 2.49
CA GLY A 200 -5.41 0.69 2.91
C GLY A 200 -6.53 0.90 1.89
N PHE A 201 -7.68 1.40 2.35
CA PHE A 201 -8.86 1.66 1.50
C PHE A 201 -9.08 3.15 1.20
N HIS A 202 -8.23 4.01 1.73
CA HIS A 202 -8.25 5.46 1.59
C HIS A 202 -9.59 6.13 2.00
N PHE A 203 -10.19 5.64 3.09
CA PHE A 203 -11.46 6.16 3.64
C PHE A 203 -11.28 7.07 4.85
N MET A 204 -10.05 7.37 5.28
CA MET A 204 -9.74 8.11 6.49
C MET A 204 -10.37 9.51 6.60
N LYS A 205 -10.81 10.08 5.48
CA LYS A 205 -11.49 11.39 5.46
C LYS A 205 -13.01 11.30 5.55
N LEU A 206 -13.58 10.10 5.51
CA LEU A 206 -15.01 9.89 5.68
C LEU A 206 -15.35 9.85 7.17
N ASP A 207 -16.42 10.55 7.55
CA ASP A 207 -16.94 10.56 8.92
C ASP A 207 -18.24 9.73 8.98
N PRO A 208 -18.24 8.53 9.61
CA PRO A 208 -19.45 7.71 9.73
C PRO A 208 -20.61 8.36 10.50
N ALA A 209 -20.36 9.48 11.20
CA ALA A 209 -21.41 10.25 11.84
C ALA A 209 -22.23 11.08 10.85
N LEU A 210 -21.69 11.35 9.64
CA LEU A 210 -22.40 12.03 8.55
C LEU A 210 -23.13 11.00 7.69
N ASP A 211 -24.38 11.26 7.37
CA ASP A 211 -25.26 10.31 6.66
C ASP A 211 -24.68 9.90 5.29
N ASP A 212 -24.22 10.87 4.50
CA ASP A 212 -23.68 10.63 3.16
C ASP A 212 -22.41 9.76 3.20
N ASP A 213 -21.50 10.02 4.15
CA ASP A 213 -20.27 9.26 4.32
C ASP A 213 -20.55 7.85 4.84
N ARG A 214 -21.49 7.73 5.79
CA ARG A 214 -21.93 6.43 6.30
C ARG A 214 -22.50 5.56 5.19
N GLU A 215 -23.43 6.10 4.37
CA GLU A 215 -23.98 5.38 3.22
C GLU A 215 -22.91 4.99 2.20
N ARG A 216 -21.92 5.85 1.97
CA ARG A 216 -20.79 5.55 1.09
C ARG A 216 -19.99 4.37 1.61
N LEU A 217 -19.67 4.33 2.90
CA LEU A 217 -18.96 3.24 3.56
C LEU A 217 -19.77 1.94 3.55
N GLU A 218 -21.08 2.01 3.82
CA GLU A 218 -21.96 0.84 3.78
C GLU A 218 -22.06 0.23 2.38
N ARG A 219 -22.22 1.07 1.35
CA ARG A 219 -22.21 0.62 -0.05
C ARG A 219 -20.85 0.00 -0.43
N ALA A 220 -19.74 0.57 0.05
CA ALA A 220 -18.42 0.01 -0.18
C ALA A 220 -18.27 -1.37 0.48
N ALA A 221 -18.73 -1.54 1.72
CA ALA A 221 -18.71 -2.83 2.41
C ALA A 221 -19.52 -3.90 1.67
N ASP A 222 -20.74 -3.55 1.20
CA ASP A 222 -21.60 -4.47 0.45
C ASP A 222 -20.95 -4.90 -0.88
N ALA A 223 -20.35 -3.96 -1.59
CA ALA A 223 -19.64 -4.25 -2.83
C ALA A 223 -18.43 -5.17 -2.58
N LEU A 224 -17.63 -4.91 -1.54
CA LEU A 224 -16.49 -5.75 -1.17
C LEU A 224 -16.92 -7.16 -0.73
N LEU A 225 -18.05 -7.29 -0.06
CA LEU A 225 -18.63 -8.59 0.31
C LEU A 225 -19.11 -9.39 -0.91
N GLY A 226 -19.39 -8.73 -2.03
CA GLY A 226 -19.73 -9.37 -3.31
C GLY A 226 -18.56 -10.14 -3.95
N HIS A 227 -17.31 -9.81 -3.57
CA HIS A 227 -16.12 -10.55 -3.98
C HIS A 227 -15.78 -11.68 -3.00
N LYS A 228 -14.95 -12.65 -3.43
CA LYS A 228 -14.52 -13.78 -2.57
C LYS A 228 -13.47 -13.38 -1.51
N ALA A 229 -12.78 -12.26 -1.68
CA ALA A 229 -11.59 -11.89 -0.93
C ALA A 229 -11.79 -11.77 0.59
N VAL A 230 -10.77 -12.15 1.36
CA VAL A 230 -10.55 -11.68 2.72
C VAL A 230 -9.66 -10.45 2.65
N TYR A 231 -9.98 -9.43 3.45
CA TYR A 231 -9.31 -8.14 3.41
C TYR A 231 -8.55 -7.89 4.71
N TYR A 232 -7.28 -7.46 4.58
CA TYR A 232 -6.48 -6.93 5.68
C TYR A 232 -6.23 -5.45 5.41
N THR A 233 -6.70 -4.58 6.29
CA THR A 233 -6.65 -3.13 6.06
C THR A 233 -6.31 -2.34 7.31
N GLY A 234 -5.76 -1.15 7.09
CA GLY A 234 -5.36 -0.20 8.14
C GLY A 234 -4.94 1.13 7.52
N HIS A 235 -3.99 1.82 8.12
CA HIS A 235 -3.33 3.02 7.63
C HIS A 235 -4.34 4.08 7.14
N CYS A 236 -4.41 4.33 5.84
CA CYS A 236 -5.30 5.32 5.24
C CYS A 236 -6.80 4.91 5.21
N THR A 237 -7.16 3.73 5.71
CA THR A 237 -8.57 3.36 5.92
C THR A 237 -9.22 4.21 7.00
N GLY A 238 -8.48 4.53 8.07
CA GLY A 238 -8.96 5.28 9.22
C GLY A 238 -9.75 4.43 10.22
N GLU A 239 -9.65 4.77 11.51
CA GLU A 239 -10.25 3.96 12.60
C GLU A 239 -11.79 3.94 12.55
N ALA A 240 -12.42 5.10 12.41
CA ALA A 240 -13.87 5.21 12.39
C ALA A 240 -14.50 4.53 11.17
N PRO A 241 -14.03 4.76 9.93
CA PRO A 241 -14.44 3.98 8.77
C PRO A 241 -14.20 2.47 8.93
N TYR A 242 -13.02 2.07 9.44
CA TYR A 242 -12.73 0.66 9.70
C TYR A 242 -13.76 0.02 10.65
N ALA A 243 -14.11 0.70 11.74
CA ALA A 243 -15.08 0.16 12.71
C ALA A 243 -16.45 -0.10 12.07
N LEU A 244 -16.95 0.80 11.21
CA LEU A 244 -18.20 0.62 10.48
C LEU A 244 -18.09 -0.54 9.48
N LEU A 245 -17.03 -0.56 8.66
CA LEU A 245 -16.79 -1.64 7.70
C LEU A 245 -16.69 -3.00 8.41
N LYS A 246 -15.97 -3.08 9.55
CA LYS A 246 -15.80 -4.29 10.34
C LYS A 246 -17.13 -4.80 10.89
N ALA A 247 -17.99 -3.91 11.40
CA ALA A 247 -19.31 -4.29 11.88
C ALA A 247 -20.17 -4.94 10.79
N ARG A 248 -20.02 -4.52 9.52
CA ARG A 248 -20.77 -5.04 8.38
C ARG A 248 -20.13 -6.25 7.73
N MET A 249 -18.81 -6.26 7.58
CA MET A 249 -18.05 -7.30 6.87
C MET A 249 -17.64 -8.49 7.77
N GLY A 250 -17.70 -8.33 9.09
CA GLY A 250 -17.41 -9.40 10.05
C GLY A 250 -16.02 -10.01 9.87
N GLY A 251 -15.94 -11.33 9.76
CA GLY A 251 -14.69 -12.08 9.59
C GLY A 251 -13.98 -11.86 8.23
N ARG A 252 -14.63 -11.18 7.27
CA ARG A 252 -14.04 -10.89 5.97
C ARG A 252 -13.09 -9.68 5.99
N LEU A 253 -13.11 -8.88 7.05
CA LEU A 253 -12.24 -7.71 7.23
C LEU A 253 -11.39 -7.87 8.49
N MET A 254 -10.08 -7.78 8.35
CA MET A 254 -9.10 -7.91 9.42
C MET A 254 -8.28 -6.61 9.53
N PRO A 255 -7.88 -6.19 10.75
CA PRO A 255 -7.01 -5.03 10.90
C PRO A 255 -5.57 -5.35 10.53
N LEU A 256 -4.81 -4.31 10.15
CA LEU A 256 -3.35 -4.32 10.16
C LEU A 256 -2.87 -3.59 11.42
N SER A 257 -1.72 -4.01 11.95
CA SER A 257 -1.02 -3.33 13.06
C SER A 257 0.46 -3.71 13.02
N THR A 258 1.34 -2.77 13.29
CA THR A 258 2.79 -3.01 13.39
C THR A 258 3.08 -4.14 14.37
N GLY A 259 3.92 -5.09 13.95
CA GLY A 259 4.25 -6.30 14.72
C GLY A 259 3.34 -7.50 14.43
N MET A 260 2.26 -7.32 13.67
CA MET A 260 1.37 -8.41 13.27
C MET A 260 2.05 -9.30 12.23
N THR A 261 1.77 -10.60 12.31
CA THR A 261 2.13 -11.58 11.26
C THR A 261 0.86 -12.23 10.71
N ILE A 262 0.74 -12.25 9.39
CA ILE A 262 -0.35 -12.89 8.66
C ILE A 262 0.20 -14.18 8.02
N GLU A 263 -0.40 -15.31 8.35
CA GLU A 263 -0.12 -16.62 7.74
C GLU A 263 -1.24 -16.93 6.72
N LEU A 264 -0.90 -17.20 5.44
CA LEU A 264 -1.86 -17.41 4.35
C LEU A 264 -1.73 -18.78 3.71
#